data_e1bd58e71331fff951c5ebdd65a0f65d
#
_entry.id   e1bd58e71331fff951c5ebdd65a0f65d
#
_cell.length_a   1.000
_cell.length_b   1.000
_cell.length_c   1.000
_cell.angle_alpha   90.00
_cell.angle_beta   90.00
_cell.angle_gamma   90.00
#
_symmetry.space_group_name_H-M   'P 1'
#
loop_
_entity.id
_entity.type
_entity.pdbx_description
1 polymer ?
#
loop_
_entity_poly.entity_id
_entity_poly.type
_entity_poly.pdbx_seq_one_letter_code
_entity_poly.pdbx_strand_id
1 'polypeptide(L)'
;VAIGDSFTEGLSDRGLGDSYLGWADRLAQTLADRYCTLDEPLLYANLAIRGRLLPQMVSEQVPRALELGPDLVTFAGGVNDAMRKSFDLDAKATEMERGVRALRKAGIDVMLVAFGDPSSTSSVMSLIGQRFAGLRSATLAIAEEYDCYLMDFWGEQAFEDPDVWDEDRLHLNPRGHELTTRAALNTLGWGDDSWREISEIGAQPSAVSRWIGHARWAKNHGYPWVSRRLRGVSSGDGVEPKYWEFKTVRPLID
;
A
#
# COMPACT_ATOMS: atom_id res chain seq x y z
N VAL A 1 8.80 1.61 10.65
CA VAL A 1 9.27 1.97 9.29
C VAL A 1 8.29 1.42 8.26
N ALA A 2 7.96 2.22 7.23
CA ALA A 2 7.11 1.77 6.14
C ALA A 2 7.93 1.59 4.85
N ILE A 3 7.83 0.40 4.23
CA ILE A 3 8.44 0.08 2.94
C ILE A 3 7.36 -0.31 1.93
N GLY A 4 7.56 0.04 0.67
CA GLY A 4 6.56 -0.22 -0.37
C GLY A 4 6.68 0.65 -1.60
N ASP A 5 5.55 0.82 -2.27
CA ASP A 5 5.40 1.64 -3.48
C ASP A 5 4.44 2.84 -3.26
N SER A 6 3.71 3.24 -4.30
CA SER A 6 2.76 4.37 -4.25
C SER A 6 1.67 4.22 -3.19
N PHE A 7 1.25 2.99 -2.89
CA PHE A 7 0.26 2.71 -1.85
C PHE A 7 0.76 3.13 -0.46
N THR A 8 2.02 2.84 -0.15
CA THR A 8 2.65 3.18 1.13
C THR A 8 3.20 4.61 1.13
N GLU A 9 3.65 5.13 -0.02
CA GLU A 9 4.01 6.55 -0.17
C GLU A 9 2.82 7.47 0.11
N GLY A 10 1.59 6.99 -0.11
CA GLY A 10 0.36 7.73 0.14
C GLY A 10 -0.13 8.53 -1.06
N LEU A 11 0.20 8.07 -2.29
CA LEU A 11 -0.20 8.76 -3.51
C LEU A 11 -1.71 8.98 -3.54
N SER A 12 -2.14 10.17 -4.02
CA SER A 12 -3.52 10.65 -4.07
C SER A 12 -4.14 11.10 -2.73
N ASP A 13 -3.46 10.93 -1.60
CA ASP A 13 -3.86 11.53 -0.31
C ASP A 13 -2.99 12.76 -0.04
N ARG A 14 -3.44 13.93 -0.48
CA ARG A 14 -2.66 15.18 -0.36
C ARG A 14 -2.62 15.64 1.09
N GLY A 15 -1.40 15.77 1.62
CA GLY A 15 -1.12 16.43 2.89
C GLY A 15 -1.00 17.95 2.74
N LEU A 16 -0.30 18.57 3.68
CA LEU A 16 0.02 20.00 3.60
C LEU A 16 1.12 20.25 2.56
N GLY A 17 0.90 21.20 1.67
CA GLY A 17 1.83 21.53 0.57
C GLY A 17 1.82 20.44 -0.51
N ASP A 18 3.00 20.09 -1.03
CA ASP A 18 3.17 19.12 -2.12
C ASP A 18 3.39 17.69 -1.61
N SER A 19 3.32 17.45 -0.30
CA SER A 19 3.51 16.12 0.29
C SER A 19 2.23 15.27 0.21
N TYR A 20 2.41 13.95 0.22
CA TYR A 20 1.32 12.99 0.42
C TYR A 20 1.27 12.58 1.89
N LEU A 21 0.08 12.36 2.44
CA LEU A 21 -0.11 11.88 3.81
C LEU A 21 -0.12 10.34 3.83
N GLY A 22 -1.12 9.72 3.24
CA GLY A 22 -1.24 8.27 3.13
C GLY A 22 -1.52 7.53 4.45
N TRP A 23 -1.83 6.25 4.32
CA TRP A 23 -2.22 5.40 5.45
C TRP A 23 -1.09 5.17 6.46
N ALA A 24 0.15 5.03 5.99
CA ALA A 24 1.29 4.75 6.86
C ALA A 24 1.65 5.95 7.75
N ASP A 25 1.53 7.18 7.24
CA ASP A 25 1.72 8.39 8.03
C ASP A 25 0.57 8.59 9.03
N ARG A 26 -0.67 8.29 8.62
CA ARG A 26 -1.85 8.31 9.51
C ARG A 26 -1.71 7.27 10.62
N LEU A 27 -1.23 6.07 10.30
CA LEU A 27 -0.93 5.04 11.29
C LEU A 27 0.11 5.55 12.30
N ALA A 28 1.22 6.11 11.81
CA ALA A 28 2.25 6.66 12.68
C ALA A 28 1.70 7.76 13.60
N GLN A 29 0.88 8.68 13.10
CA GLN A 29 0.25 9.70 13.93
C GLN A 29 -0.70 9.10 14.95
N THR A 30 -1.56 8.15 14.55
CA THR A 30 -2.50 7.49 15.47
C THR A 30 -1.76 6.71 16.58
N LEU A 31 -0.64 6.07 16.25
CA LEU A 31 0.18 5.39 17.26
C LEU A 31 0.83 6.39 18.21
N ALA A 32 1.32 7.51 17.70
CA ALA A 32 1.87 8.58 18.55
C ALA A 32 0.80 9.12 19.50
N ASP A 33 -0.40 9.42 19.00
CA ASP A 33 -1.49 9.97 19.81
C ASP A 33 -1.97 9.03 20.91
N ARG A 34 -1.90 7.71 20.67
CA ARG A 34 -2.43 6.71 21.63
C ARG A 34 -1.39 6.22 22.63
N TYR A 35 -0.13 6.11 22.24
CA TYR A 35 0.87 5.34 23.00
C TYR A 35 2.14 6.11 23.32
N CYS A 36 2.31 7.32 22.80
CA CYS A 36 3.50 8.13 23.02
C CYS A 36 3.24 9.33 23.91
N THR A 37 4.31 9.89 24.44
CA THR A 37 4.31 11.16 25.18
C THR A 37 5.14 12.18 24.42
N LEU A 38 5.16 13.43 24.88
CA LEU A 38 6.04 14.46 24.33
C LEU A 38 7.53 14.14 24.52
N ASP A 39 7.84 13.45 25.62
CA ASP A 39 9.23 13.08 25.97
C ASP A 39 9.65 11.76 25.30
N GLU A 40 8.70 10.87 25.02
CA GLU A 40 8.90 9.59 24.33
C GLU A 40 8.08 9.53 23.06
N PRO A 41 8.46 10.28 22.02
CA PRO A 41 7.74 10.34 20.76
C PRO A 41 7.97 9.09 19.89
N LEU A 42 7.06 8.83 18.94
CA LEU A 42 7.25 7.80 17.92
C LEU A 42 8.35 8.21 16.95
N LEU A 43 9.24 7.27 16.64
CA LEU A 43 10.19 7.40 15.54
C LEU A 43 9.62 6.71 14.29
N TYR A 44 9.50 7.45 13.21
CA TYR A 44 8.87 6.99 11.98
C TYR A 44 9.71 7.31 10.75
N ALA A 45 9.83 6.35 9.83
CA ALA A 45 10.39 6.57 8.49
C ALA A 45 9.47 5.95 7.43
N ASN A 46 9.39 6.58 6.25
CA ASN A 46 8.64 6.07 5.10
C ASN A 46 9.58 6.03 3.88
N LEU A 47 10.07 4.84 3.59
CA LEU A 47 11.05 4.56 2.53
C LEU A 47 10.37 4.25 1.19
N ALA A 48 9.04 4.26 1.15
CA ALA A 48 8.28 3.89 -0.03
C ALA A 48 8.48 4.89 -1.18
N ILE A 49 8.58 4.34 -2.39
CA ILE A 49 8.70 5.10 -3.64
C ILE A 49 7.73 4.50 -4.65
N ARG A 50 6.88 5.35 -5.23
CA ARG A 50 5.92 4.95 -6.26
C ARG A 50 6.55 4.16 -7.40
N GLY A 51 5.84 3.15 -7.89
CA GLY A 51 6.28 2.36 -9.04
C GLY A 51 7.41 1.36 -8.78
N ARG A 52 7.92 1.26 -7.53
CA ARG A 52 8.93 0.25 -7.17
C ARG A 52 8.37 -1.15 -7.32
N LEU A 53 9.24 -2.07 -7.72
CA LEU A 53 9.00 -3.50 -7.81
C LEU A 53 9.60 -4.21 -6.59
N LEU A 54 9.15 -5.42 -6.28
CA LEU A 54 9.67 -6.21 -5.15
C LEU A 54 11.20 -6.32 -5.13
N PRO A 55 11.90 -6.62 -6.24
CA PRO A 55 13.37 -6.66 -6.21
C PRO A 55 14.02 -5.35 -5.78
N GLN A 56 13.44 -4.20 -6.18
CA GLN A 56 13.94 -2.89 -5.80
C GLN A 56 13.66 -2.59 -4.32
N MET A 57 12.44 -2.90 -3.83
CA MET A 57 12.12 -2.76 -2.40
C MET A 57 13.09 -3.58 -1.53
N VAL A 58 13.35 -4.82 -1.92
CA VAL A 58 14.22 -5.74 -1.17
C VAL A 58 15.69 -5.37 -1.27
N SER A 59 16.14 -4.74 -2.37
CA SER A 59 17.54 -4.32 -2.52
C SER A 59 17.85 -2.91 -2.01
N GLU A 60 16.84 -2.03 -1.93
CA GLU A 60 17.03 -0.61 -1.57
C GLU A 60 16.42 -0.29 -0.19
N GLN A 61 15.15 -0.67 0.03
CA GLN A 61 14.40 -0.27 1.21
C GLN A 61 14.64 -1.21 2.41
N VAL A 62 14.73 -2.53 2.21
CA VAL A 62 14.99 -3.48 3.30
C VAL A 62 16.34 -3.25 3.97
N PRO A 63 17.48 -3.07 3.26
CA PRO A 63 18.75 -2.75 3.90
C PRO A 63 18.67 -1.47 4.73
N ARG A 64 17.99 -0.44 4.22
CA ARG A 64 17.81 0.80 4.95
C ARG A 64 16.94 0.63 6.20
N ALA A 65 15.86 -0.15 6.13
CA ALA A 65 15.06 -0.49 7.29
C ALA A 65 15.88 -1.24 8.36
N LEU A 66 16.75 -2.18 7.94
CA LEU A 66 17.67 -2.88 8.84
C LEU A 66 18.67 -1.94 9.53
N GLU A 67 19.22 -0.96 8.81
CA GLU A 67 20.11 0.06 9.36
C GLU A 67 19.41 0.95 10.40
N LEU A 68 18.15 1.28 10.17
CA LEU A 68 17.33 2.07 11.10
C LEU A 68 16.97 1.29 12.37
N GLY A 69 16.86 -0.04 12.29
CA GLY A 69 16.58 -0.92 13.42
C GLY A 69 15.22 -0.64 14.10
N PRO A 70 14.09 -0.59 13.38
CA PRO A 70 12.78 -0.32 13.97
C PRO A 70 12.23 -1.55 14.69
N ASP A 71 11.24 -1.34 15.56
CA ASP A 71 10.47 -2.42 16.18
C ASP A 71 9.53 -3.08 15.15
N LEU A 72 8.94 -2.30 14.22
CA LEU A 72 7.97 -2.75 13.22
C LEU A 72 8.29 -2.21 11.83
N VAL A 73 8.23 -3.10 10.83
CA VAL A 73 8.23 -2.75 9.42
C VAL A 73 6.89 -3.11 8.79
N THR A 74 6.23 -2.17 8.14
CA THR A 74 5.11 -2.47 7.23
C THR A 74 5.65 -2.69 5.83
N PHE A 75 5.32 -3.82 5.19
CA PHE A 75 5.81 -4.18 3.87
C PHE A 75 4.65 -4.45 2.90
N ALA A 76 4.42 -3.50 1.99
CA ALA A 76 3.37 -3.57 0.97
C ALA A 76 3.99 -3.54 -0.43
N GLY A 77 3.89 -4.63 -1.19
CA GLY A 77 4.49 -4.69 -2.51
C GLY A 77 3.94 -5.81 -3.39
N GLY A 78 4.37 -5.82 -4.66
CA GLY A 78 4.02 -6.86 -5.63
C GLY A 78 2.95 -6.46 -6.65
N VAL A 79 2.10 -5.46 -6.37
CA VAL A 79 1.08 -4.97 -7.32
C VAL A 79 1.72 -4.50 -8.62
N ASN A 80 2.78 -3.71 -8.55
CA ASN A 80 3.49 -3.25 -9.73
C ASN A 80 4.12 -4.41 -10.51
N ASP A 81 4.58 -5.45 -9.82
CA ASP A 81 5.12 -6.67 -10.45
C ASP A 81 4.02 -7.43 -11.18
N ALA A 82 2.87 -7.69 -10.54
CA ALA A 82 1.73 -8.41 -11.12
C ALA A 82 1.23 -7.77 -12.43
N MET A 83 1.37 -6.46 -12.54
CA MET A 83 1.03 -5.70 -13.73
C MET A 83 2.09 -5.75 -14.85
N ARG A 84 3.26 -6.38 -14.68
CA ARG A 84 4.29 -6.53 -15.71
C ARG A 84 4.04 -7.75 -16.59
N LYS A 85 4.41 -7.67 -17.89
CA LYS A 85 4.33 -8.82 -18.79
C LYS A 85 5.23 -9.97 -18.35
N SER A 86 6.40 -9.64 -17.80
CA SER A 86 7.42 -10.56 -17.28
C SER A 86 7.15 -11.02 -15.85
N PHE A 87 5.88 -10.99 -15.40
CA PHE A 87 5.54 -11.45 -14.06
C PHE A 87 5.80 -12.96 -13.92
N ASP A 88 6.56 -13.31 -12.91
CA ASP A 88 6.86 -14.66 -12.47
C ASP A 88 6.54 -14.75 -10.97
N LEU A 89 5.52 -15.51 -10.62
CA LEU A 89 5.02 -15.60 -9.25
C LEU A 89 6.09 -16.15 -8.30
N ASP A 90 6.76 -17.24 -8.68
CA ASP A 90 7.73 -17.91 -7.81
C ASP A 90 8.94 -17.01 -7.53
N ALA A 91 9.40 -16.31 -8.57
CA ALA A 91 10.48 -15.33 -8.41
C ALA A 91 10.05 -14.16 -7.49
N LYS A 92 8.80 -13.70 -7.56
CA LYS A 92 8.31 -12.60 -6.72
C LYS A 92 8.05 -13.03 -5.28
N ALA A 93 7.52 -14.24 -5.08
CA ALA A 93 7.37 -14.83 -3.75
C ALA A 93 8.75 -14.99 -3.06
N THR A 94 9.74 -15.52 -3.79
CA THR A 94 11.12 -15.66 -3.29
C THR A 94 11.74 -14.32 -2.89
N GLU A 95 11.52 -13.25 -3.70
CA GLU A 95 12.00 -11.92 -3.36
C GLU A 95 11.34 -11.37 -2.09
N MET A 96 10.02 -11.47 -1.97
CA MET A 96 9.29 -11.03 -0.78
C MET A 96 9.78 -11.79 0.45
N GLU A 97 9.83 -13.12 0.37
CA GLU A 97 10.33 -13.98 1.45
C GLU A 97 11.75 -13.60 1.87
N ARG A 98 12.65 -13.34 0.93
CA ARG A 98 14.02 -12.90 1.21
C ARG A 98 14.05 -11.63 2.07
N GLY A 99 13.21 -10.65 1.73
CA GLY A 99 13.07 -9.40 2.49
C GLY A 99 12.52 -9.63 3.90
N VAL A 100 11.42 -10.39 4.00
CA VAL A 100 10.77 -10.73 5.28
C VAL A 100 11.73 -11.49 6.19
N ARG A 101 12.36 -12.53 5.67
CA ARG A 101 13.34 -13.33 6.41
C ARG A 101 14.49 -12.49 6.97
N ALA A 102 15.00 -11.51 6.18
CA ALA A 102 16.07 -10.63 6.64
C ALA A 102 15.61 -9.75 7.82
N LEU A 103 14.42 -9.17 7.74
CA LEU A 103 13.83 -8.35 8.80
C LEU A 103 13.55 -9.18 10.06
N ARG A 104 12.87 -10.33 9.93
CA ARG A 104 12.54 -11.20 11.05
C ARG A 104 13.79 -11.77 11.73
N LYS A 105 14.85 -12.11 10.96
CA LYS A 105 16.14 -12.53 11.51
C LYS A 105 16.83 -11.44 12.35
N ALA A 106 16.58 -10.19 12.05
CA ALA A 106 17.06 -9.06 12.84
C ALA A 106 16.18 -8.76 14.09
N GLY A 107 15.13 -9.55 14.33
CA GLY A 107 14.21 -9.38 15.46
C GLY A 107 13.15 -8.29 15.21
N ILE A 108 12.99 -7.83 13.98
CA ILE A 108 12.03 -6.78 13.60
C ILE A 108 10.68 -7.43 13.28
N ASP A 109 9.61 -6.93 13.88
CA ASP A 109 8.27 -7.34 13.51
C ASP A 109 7.88 -6.84 12.12
N VAL A 110 7.14 -7.67 11.37
CA VAL A 110 6.74 -7.34 10.00
C VAL A 110 5.23 -7.42 9.88
N MET A 111 4.62 -6.39 9.27
CA MET A 111 3.23 -6.42 8.83
C MET A 111 3.19 -6.45 7.30
N LEU A 112 2.72 -7.56 6.75
CA LEU A 112 2.53 -7.76 5.31
C LEU A 112 1.15 -7.28 4.86
N VAL A 113 1.06 -6.87 3.60
CA VAL A 113 -0.19 -6.49 2.96
C VAL A 113 -0.49 -7.43 1.80
N ALA A 114 -1.62 -8.13 1.86
CA ALA A 114 -2.21 -8.86 0.76
C ALA A 114 -3.30 -8.00 0.10
N PHE A 115 -3.09 -7.65 -1.17
CA PHE A 115 -3.99 -6.76 -1.90
C PHE A 115 -5.27 -7.47 -2.36
N GLY A 116 -6.36 -6.70 -2.48
CA GLY A 116 -7.66 -7.18 -2.93
C GLY A 116 -7.68 -7.65 -4.39
N ASP A 117 -8.76 -8.32 -4.78
CA ASP A 117 -8.98 -8.78 -6.15
C ASP A 117 -9.30 -7.59 -7.08
N PRO A 118 -8.47 -7.26 -8.06
CA PRO A 118 -8.74 -6.19 -9.00
C PRO A 118 -9.74 -6.56 -10.09
N SER A 119 -10.21 -7.81 -10.16
CA SER A 119 -11.01 -8.36 -11.26
C SER A 119 -12.34 -7.62 -11.44
N SER A 120 -12.91 -7.07 -10.37
CA SER A 120 -14.15 -6.30 -10.40
C SER A 120 -13.98 -4.90 -10.99
N THR A 121 -12.76 -4.35 -11.03
CA THR A 121 -12.52 -2.95 -11.40
C THR A 121 -12.55 -2.71 -12.91
N SER A 122 -12.10 -3.66 -13.71
CA SER A 122 -12.19 -3.61 -15.19
C SER A 122 -11.89 -4.96 -15.83
N SER A 123 -12.34 -5.14 -17.11
CA SER A 123 -12.03 -6.34 -17.90
C SER A 123 -10.53 -6.55 -18.15
N VAL A 124 -9.72 -5.48 -18.17
CA VAL A 124 -8.27 -5.59 -18.28
C VAL A 124 -7.69 -6.12 -16.95
N MET A 125 -8.21 -5.67 -15.82
CA MET A 125 -7.79 -6.14 -14.49
C MET A 125 -8.20 -7.59 -14.25
N SER A 126 -9.32 -8.06 -14.80
CA SER A 126 -9.71 -9.48 -14.69
C SER A 126 -8.69 -10.44 -15.34
N LEU A 127 -7.95 -9.98 -16.36
CA LEU A 127 -6.90 -10.80 -17.00
C LEU A 127 -5.68 -11.04 -16.09
N ILE A 128 -5.47 -10.18 -15.08
CA ILE A 128 -4.37 -10.29 -14.14
C ILE A 128 -4.82 -10.72 -12.73
N GLY A 129 -6.12 -10.91 -12.52
CA GLY A 129 -6.68 -11.32 -11.24
C GLY A 129 -6.04 -12.59 -10.67
N GLN A 130 -5.73 -13.59 -11.52
CA GLN A 130 -5.02 -14.81 -11.07
C GLN A 130 -3.61 -14.51 -10.53
N ARG A 131 -2.94 -13.47 -11.05
CA ARG A 131 -1.62 -13.08 -10.53
C ARG A 131 -1.72 -12.48 -9.14
N PHE A 132 -2.78 -11.69 -8.88
CA PHE A 132 -3.08 -11.15 -7.56
C PHE A 132 -3.46 -12.26 -6.58
N ALA A 133 -4.28 -13.23 -7.01
CA ALA A 133 -4.60 -14.40 -6.20
C ALA A 133 -3.35 -15.20 -5.82
N GLY A 134 -2.44 -15.41 -6.78
CA GLY A 134 -1.16 -16.06 -6.54
C GLY A 134 -0.27 -15.30 -5.56
N LEU A 135 -0.12 -13.97 -5.76
CA LEU A 135 0.63 -13.12 -4.83
C LEU A 135 0.03 -13.15 -3.42
N ARG A 136 -1.30 -13.04 -3.30
CA ARG A 136 -1.97 -13.19 -2.01
C ARG A 136 -1.63 -14.51 -1.35
N SER A 137 -1.77 -15.63 -2.07
CA SER A 137 -1.46 -16.96 -1.52
C SER A 137 -0.01 -17.05 -1.02
N ALA A 138 0.95 -16.49 -1.78
CA ALA A 138 2.34 -16.43 -1.37
C ALA A 138 2.53 -15.52 -0.13
N THR A 139 1.89 -14.36 -0.09
CA THR A 139 1.96 -13.44 1.05
C THR A 139 1.42 -14.07 2.32
N LEU A 140 0.28 -14.80 2.23
CA LEU A 140 -0.30 -15.52 3.37
C LEU A 140 0.68 -16.60 3.89
N ALA A 141 1.24 -17.41 2.98
CA ALA A 141 2.18 -18.46 3.36
C ALA A 141 3.44 -17.89 4.04
N ILE A 142 3.99 -16.80 3.51
CA ILE A 142 5.13 -16.10 4.11
C ILE A 142 4.76 -15.51 5.48
N ALA A 143 3.58 -14.92 5.62
CA ALA A 143 3.12 -14.38 6.89
C ALA A 143 3.01 -15.45 7.97
N GLU A 144 2.48 -16.61 7.62
CA GLU A 144 2.37 -17.76 8.52
C GLU A 144 3.76 -18.34 8.89
N GLU A 145 4.63 -18.55 7.90
CA GLU A 145 5.96 -19.14 8.11
C GLU A 145 6.86 -18.27 9.01
N TYR A 146 6.78 -16.94 8.86
CA TYR A 146 7.64 -16.00 9.57
C TYR A 146 6.96 -15.28 10.73
N ASP A 147 5.76 -15.71 11.15
CA ASP A 147 4.98 -15.11 12.24
C ASP A 147 4.84 -13.59 12.05
N CYS A 148 4.31 -13.18 10.90
CA CYS A 148 4.09 -11.79 10.55
C CYS A 148 2.63 -11.38 10.78
N TYR A 149 2.40 -10.13 11.12
CA TYR A 149 1.07 -9.54 10.99
C TYR A 149 0.64 -9.54 9.53
N LEU A 150 -0.64 -9.76 9.26
CA LEU A 150 -1.17 -9.80 7.90
C LEU A 150 -2.42 -8.91 7.76
N MET A 151 -2.31 -7.88 6.94
CA MET A 151 -3.42 -7.06 6.50
C MET A 151 -3.90 -7.59 5.14
N ASP A 152 -5.03 -8.32 5.12
CA ASP A 152 -5.57 -8.96 3.93
C ASP A 152 -6.83 -8.23 3.44
N PHE A 153 -6.76 -7.66 2.26
CA PHE A 153 -7.87 -6.93 1.62
C PHE A 153 -8.69 -7.78 0.64
N TRP A 154 -8.41 -9.07 0.53
CA TRP A 154 -9.10 -9.93 -0.41
C TRP A 154 -10.56 -10.17 -0.02
N GLY A 155 -11.48 -9.77 -0.90
CA GLY A 155 -12.92 -9.91 -0.66
C GLY A 155 -13.49 -8.90 0.34
N GLU A 156 -12.73 -7.89 0.73
CA GLU A 156 -13.19 -6.83 1.63
C GLU A 156 -14.02 -5.81 0.85
N GLN A 157 -15.32 -5.83 1.06
CA GLN A 157 -16.29 -5.01 0.32
C GLN A 157 -16.06 -3.51 0.47
N ALA A 158 -15.49 -3.06 1.59
CA ALA A 158 -15.15 -1.66 1.80
C ALA A 158 -14.19 -1.11 0.72
N PHE A 159 -13.33 -1.97 0.16
CA PHE A 159 -12.42 -1.60 -0.93
C PHE A 159 -12.99 -1.87 -2.34
N GLU A 160 -14.18 -2.45 -2.43
CA GLU A 160 -14.94 -2.52 -3.69
C GLU A 160 -15.74 -1.22 -3.94
N ASP A 161 -15.93 -0.39 -2.92
CA ASP A 161 -16.59 0.91 -3.03
C ASP A 161 -15.74 1.87 -3.89
N PRO A 162 -16.29 2.39 -5.03
CA PRO A 162 -15.57 3.37 -5.85
C PRO A 162 -15.15 4.64 -5.10
N ASP A 163 -15.85 5.00 -4.03
CA ASP A 163 -15.63 6.22 -3.24
C ASP A 163 -14.38 6.16 -2.34
N VAL A 164 -13.68 5.02 -2.29
CA VAL A 164 -12.37 4.91 -1.61
C VAL A 164 -11.18 5.03 -2.57
N TRP A 165 -11.45 5.10 -3.88
CA TRP A 165 -10.44 5.20 -4.93
C TRP A 165 -10.36 6.62 -5.49
N ASP A 166 -9.17 7.01 -5.95
CA ASP A 166 -8.98 8.25 -6.69
C ASP A 166 -9.57 8.16 -8.11
N GLU A 167 -9.60 9.27 -8.83
CA GLU A 167 -10.08 9.34 -10.22
C GLU A 167 -9.34 8.37 -11.15
N ASP A 168 -8.10 8.03 -10.83
CA ASP A 168 -7.30 7.08 -11.61
C ASP A 168 -7.69 5.61 -11.38
N ARG A 169 -8.54 5.32 -10.39
CA ARG A 169 -9.03 3.97 -10.01
C ARG A 169 -7.91 2.95 -9.73
N LEU A 170 -6.77 3.44 -9.36
CA LEU A 170 -5.59 2.64 -9.05
C LEU A 170 -5.07 2.95 -7.65
N HIS A 171 -5.10 4.23 -7.29
CA HIS A 171 -4.65 4.71 -5.99
C HIS A 171 -5.84 5.00 -5.08
N LEU A 172 -5.64 4.81 -3.78
CA LEU A 172 -6.63 5.18 -2.78
C LEU A 172 -6.72 6.70 -2.67
N ASN A 173 -7.93 7.21 -2.46
CA ASN A 173 -8.15 8.58 -2.06
C ASN A 173 -7.98 8.74 -0.52
N PRO A 174 -8.12 9.94 0.07
CA PRO A 174 -7.96 10.14 1.52
C PRO A 174 -8.81 9.20 2.38
N ARG A 175 -10.03 8.89 1.94
CA ARG A 175 -10.92 7.96 2.65
C ARG A 175 -10.41 6.53 2.60
N GLY A 176 -9.94 6.06 1.43
CA GLY A 176 -9.34 4.74 1.29
C GLY A 176 -8.09 4.59 2.15
N HIS A 177 -7.26 5.63 2.22
CA HIS A 177 -6.10 5.66 3.12
C HIS A 177 -6.50 5.64 4.60
N GLU A 178 -7.58 6.32 4.99
CA GLU A 178 -8.09 6.26 6.35
C GLU A 178 -8.58 4.85 6.71
N LEU A 179 -9.36 4.20 5.83
CA LEU A 179 -9.79 2.80 6.04
C LEU A 179 -8.60 1.84 6.16
N THR A 180 -7.57 2.03 5.32
CA THR A 180 -6.33 1.25 5.41
C THR A 180 -5.63 1.45 6.76
N THR A 181 -5.62 2.67 7.29
CA THR A 181 -5.08 2.96 8.62
C THR A 181 -5.82 2.19 9.71
N ARG A 182 -7.16 2.17 9.66
CA ARG A 182 -7.99 1.42 10.62
C ARG A 182 -7.75 -0.09 10.48
N ALA A 183 -7.63 -0.60 9.25
CA ALA A 183 -7.28 -2.01 8.99
C ALA A 183 -5.92 -2.37 9.59
N ALA A 184 -4.92 -1.51 9.44
CA ALA A 184 -3.60 -1.70 10.02
C ALA A 184 -3.64 -1.73 11.56
N LEU A 185 -4.40 -0.81 12.18
CA LEU A 185 -4.61 -0.81 13.63
C LEU A 185 -5.30 -2.09 14.10
N ASN A 186 -6.34 -2.55 13.39
CA ASN A 186 -7.03 -3.80 13.71
C ASN A 186 -6.09 -5.00 13.59
N THR A 187 -5.27 -5.05 12.54
CA THR A 187 -4.27 -6.10 12.33
C THR A 187 -3.25 -6.17 13.47
N LEU A 188 -2.90 -5.03 14.05
CA LEU A 188 -2.00 -4.93 15.22
C LEU A 188 -2.70 -5.22 16.56
N GLY A 189 -4.02 -5.49 16.54
CA GLY A 189 -4.82 -5.71 17.76
C GLY A 189 -5.17 -4.42 18.51
N TRP A 190 -5.04 -3.26 17.89
CA TRP A 190 -5.28 -1.94 18.48
C TRP A 190 -6.49 -1.21 17.85
N GLY A 191 -7.24 -1.87 17.01
CA GLY A 191 -8.43 -1.39 16.33
C GLY A 191 -9.59 -2.37 16.44
N ASP A 192 -10.62 -2.09 15.68
CA ASP A 192 -11.82 -2.91 15.51
C ASP A 192 -12.14 -3.14 14.04
N ASP A 193 -13.24 -3.84 13.76
CA ASP A 193 -13.67 -4.16 12.40
C ASP A 193 -14.44 -3.04 11.69
N SER A 194 -14.55 -1.84 12.27
CA SER A 194 -15.28 -0.70 11.68
C SER A 194 -14.75 -0.28 10.30
N TRP A 195 -13.53 -0.62 9.96
CA TRP A 195 -12.96 -0.37 8.63
C TRP A 195 -13.64 -1.20 7.51
N ARG A 196 -14.37 -2.27 7.86
CA ARG A 196 -15.15 -3.10 6.94
C ARG A 196 -16.55 -2.56 6.66
N GLU A 197 -16.98 -1.55 7.42
CA GLU A 197 -18.30 -0.96 7.26
C GLU A 197 -18.40 -0.24 5.91
N ILE A 198 -19.38 -0.66 5.11
CA ILE A 198 -19.70 -0.03 3.83
C ILE A 198 -20.52 1.20 4.14
N SER A 199 -20.10 2.37 3.64
CA SER A 199 -20.98 3.54 3.64
C SER A 199 -22.20 3.26 2.76
N GLU A 200 -23.36 3.81 3.14
CA GLU A 200 -24.54 3.71 2.31
C GLU A 200 -24.20 4.12 0.87
N ILE A 201 -24.30 3.16 -0.04
CA ILE A 201 -23.91 3.34 -1.45
C ILE A 201 -24.82 4.42 -2.02
N GLY A 202 -24.24 5.56 -2.38
CA GLY A 202 -24.93 6.60 -3.12
C GLY A 202 -25.53 6.05 -4.43
N ALA A 203 -26.57 6.69 -4.94
CA ALA A 203 -27.31 6.26 -6.13
C ALA A 203 -26.34 5.92 -7.29
N GLN A 204 -26.40 4.68 -7.78
CA GLN A 204 -25.54 4.18 -8.88
C GLN A 204 -25.68 5.10 -10.11
N PRO A 205 -24.59 5.59 -10.71
CA PRO A 205 -24.65 6.44 -11.88
C PRO A 205 -25.28 5.70 -13.07
N SER A 206 -25.96 6.42 -13.95
CA SER A 206 -26.58 5.85 -15.15
C SER A 206 -25.55 5.17 -16.07
N ALA A 207 -26.00 4.24 -16.91
CA ALA A 207 -25.11 3.54 -17.86
C ALA A 207 -24.34 4.50 -18.78
N VAL A 208 -24.98 5.60 -19.22
CA VAL A 208 -24.36 6.66 -20.04
C VAL A 208 -23.28 7.40 -19.24
N SER A 209 -23.58 7.76 -18.00
CA SER A 209 -22.61 8.43 -17.10
C SER A 209 -21.39 7.55 -16.84
N ARG A 210 -21.60 6.26 -16.64
CA ARG A 210 -20.50 5.28 -16.51
C ARG A 210 -19.64 5.20 -17.75
N TRP A 211 -20.25 5.13 -18.95
CA TRP A 211 -19.51 5.07 -20.23
C TRP A 211 -18.66 6.32 -20.46
N ILE A 212 -19.22 7.52 -20.23
CA ILE A 212 -18.48 8.80 -20.32
C ILE A 212 -17.33 8.81 -19.30
N GLY A 213 -17.57 8.34 -18.09
CA GLY A 213 -16.54 8.21 -17.04
C GLY A 213 -15.40 7.28 -17.46
N HIS A 214 -15.70 6.13 -18.07
CA HIS A 214 -14.69 5.20 -18.59
C HIS A 214 -13.86 5.80 -19.73
N ALA A 215 -14.49 6.51 -20.67
CA ALA A 215 -13.79 7.14 -21.79
C ALA A 215 -12.85 8.27 -21.31
N ARG A 216 -13.31 9.08 -20.36
CA ARG A 216 -12.48 10.14 -19.73
C ARG A 216 -11.31 9.53 -18.97
N TRP A 217 -11.58 8.51 -18.18
CA TRP A 217 -10.53 7.78 -17.43
C TRP A 217 -9.47 7.19 -18.38
N ALA A 218 -9.88 6.50 -19.44
CA ALA A 218 -8.96 5.91 -20.40
C ALA A 218 -8.03 6.95 -21.03
N LYS A 219 -8.56 8.14 -21.36
CA LYS A 219 -7.79 9.24 -21.93
C LYS A 219 -6.82 9.87 -20.93
N ASN A 220 -7.29 10.15 -19.72
CA ASN A 220 -6.55 10.95 -18.74
C ASN A 220 -5.56 10.12 -17.91
N HIS A 221 -5.86 8.86 -17.66
CA HIS A 221 -5.08 7.99 -16.77
C HIS A 221 -4.57 6.72 -17.47
N GLY A 222 -5.45 5.99 -18.17
CA GLY A 222 -5.09 4.73 -18.81
C GLY A 222 -4.02 4.87 -19.88
N TYR A 223 -4.18 5.79 -20.83
CA TYR A 223 -3.22 6.00 -21.93
C TYR A 223 -1.85 6.51 -21.44
N PRO A 224 -1.76 7.53 -20.57
CA PRO A 224 -0.47 7.97 -20.03
C PRO A 224 0.25 6.88 -19.24
N TRP A 225 -0.48 6.06 -18.49
CA TRP A 225 0.07 4.94 -17.74
C TRP A 225 0.66 3.86 -18.67
N VAL A 226 -0.09 3.42 -19.69
CA VAL A 226 0.39 2.47 -20.69
C VAL A 226 1.60 3.03 -21.44
N SER A 227 1.56 4.29 -21.84
CA SER A 227 2.65 4.96 -22.56
C SER A 227 3.95 5.00 -21.75
N ARG A 228 3.90 5.34 -20.46
CA ARG A 228 5.09 5.27 -19.59
C ARG A 228 5.63 3.85 -19.49
N ARG A 229 4.74 2.87 -19.32
CA ARG A 229 5.13 1.46 -19.24
C ARG A 229 5.81 0.91 -20.49
N LEU A 230 5.32 1.30 -21.66
CA LEU A 230 5.93 0.93 -22.95
C LEU A 230 7.33 1.56 -23.13
N ARG A 231 7.56 2.72 -22.54
CA ARG A 231 8.89 3.41 -22.56
C ARG A 231 9.85 2.90 -21.49
N GLY A 232 9.42 1.98 -20.61
CA GLY A 232 10.24 1.48 -19.51
C GLY A 232 10.49 2.50 -18.38
N VAL A 233 9.78 3.64 -18.38
CA VAL A 233 9.93 4.71 -17.38
C VAL A 233 8.99 4.44 -16.20
N SER A 234 9.54 4.50 -14.99
CA SER A 234 8.75 4.45 -13.76
C SER A 234 8.34 5.86 -13.32
N SER A 235 7.17 5.98 -12.70
CA SER A 235 6.77 7.24 -12.06
C SER A 235 7.63 7.59 -10.84
N GLY A 236 8.41 6.63 -10.34
CA GLY A 236 9.33 6.79 -9.22
C GLY A 236 10.79 7.04 -9.62
N ASP A 237 11.08 7.18 -10.92
CA ASP A 237 12.45 7.47 -11.36
C ASP A 237 12.83 8.89 -10.92
N GLY A 238 13.93 9.01 -10.14
CA GLY A 238 14.37 10.28 -9.57
C GLY A 238 13.55 10.80 -8.40
N VAL A 239 12.62 10.00 -7.87
CA VAL A 239 11.86 10.32 -6.65
C VAL A 239 12.61 9.79 -5.44
N GLU A 240 12.79 10.65 -4.45
CA GLU A 240 13.34 10.28 -3.15
C GLU A 240 12.22 9.83 -2.21
N PRO A 241 12.51 8.94 -1.24
CA PRO A 241 11.56 8.55 -0.21
C PRO A 241 11.12 9.77 0.61
N LYS A 242 9.90 9.73 1.10
CA LYS A 242 9.33 10.81 1.91
C LYS A 242 10.14 11.08 3.18
N TYR A 243 10.56 10.02 3.87
CA TYR A 243 11.36 10.09 5.09
C TYR A 243 12.40 8.97 5.09
N TRP A 244 13.58 9.28 4.56
CA TRP A 244 14.71 8.33 4.51
C TRP A 244 15.35 8.08 5.89
N GLU A 245 15.22 9.06 6.78
CA GLU A 245 15.66 8.99 8.17
C GLU A 245 14.44 8.96 9.09
N PHE A 246 14.65 8.55 10.35
CA PHE A 246 13.60 8.72 11.34
C PHE A 246 13.22 10.18 11.53
N LYS A 247 11.93 10.45 11.42
CA LYS A 247 11.33 11.69 11.93
C LYS A 247 10.62 11.40 13.24
N THR A 248 10.62 12.36 14.11
CA THR A 248 9.85 12.35 15.35
C THR A 248 8.38 12.67 15.06
N VAL A 249 7.48 11.77 15.45
CA VAL A 249 6.03 12.00 15.43
C VAL A 249 5.57 12.13 16.88
N ARG A 250 5.05 13.32 17.21
CA ARG A 250 4.55 13.63 18.56
C ARG A 250 3.05 13.51 18.61
N PRO A 251 2.47 13.16 19.79
CA PRO A 251 1.03 13.21 19.95
C PRO A 251 0.52 14.62 19.68
N LEU A 252 -0.63 14.70 19.00
CA LEU A 252 -1.39 15.94 18.91
C LEU A 252 -2.04 16.15 20.27
N ILE A 253 -1.64 17.21 20.96
CA ILE A 253 -2.25 17.60 22.23
C ILE A 253 -3.47 18.42 21.91
N ASP A 254 -4.65 17.98 22.36
CA ASP A 254 -5.86 18.80 22.41
C ASP A 254 -5.80 19.79 23.58
#